data_19ca32e366c82f7efa410beb9c58244f
#
_entry.id   19ca32e366c82f7efa410beb9c58244f
#
_cell.length_a   1.000
_cell.length_b   1.000
_cell.length_c   1.000
_cell.angle_alpha   90.00
_cell.angle_beta   90.00
_cell.angle_gamma   90.00
#
_symmetry.space_group_name_H-M   'P 1'
#
loop_
_entity.id
_entity.type
_entity.pdbx_description
1 polymer ?
#
loop_
_entity_poly.entity_id
_entity_poly.type
_entity_poly.pdbx_seq_one_letter_code
_entity_poly.pdbx_strand_id
1 'polypeptide(L)'
;MKKRLFPLFLAFLLLLSACGAGVGNSASAAAGDSGSMPDAANGWTEDASADTAESGADFSAVRKNAKLILNANLTLETQDFDKASADIEKMAADAGGYLESSSLSGDAGSRHASYVLRIPQEKFEVFYEQLGSSVHVVYSSRSSEDVTEQYTDIETRLATLTTKHERLLALLDQADKMEDIISLENALADCEYEIDSLTGSKRHYDDLVGFSTFYVDLEEVQTLTATPEGSGFGAQ
;
A
#
# COMPACT_ATOMS: atom_id res chain seq x y z
N MET A 1 41.59 6.65 31.62
CA MET A 1 41.24 7.96 32.23
C MET A 1 39.84 8.31 31.77
N LYS A 2 38.93 8.03 32.51
CA LYS A 2 37.82 8.61 33.24
C LYS A 2 37.65 10.11 33.05
N LYS A 3 36.47 10.60 32.50
CA LYS A 3 35.51 11.50 33.16
C LYS A 3 34.56 12.09 32.10
N ARG A 4 33.27 11.71 32.13
CA ARG A 4 32.12 12.53 32.58
C ARG A 4 31.87 13.77 31.73
N LEU A 5 30.88 13.69 30.81
CA LEU A 5 30.01 14.83 30.47
C LEU A 5 28.60 14.31 30.14
N PHE A 6 27.82 14.06 31.16
CA PHE A 6 26.36 14.14 31.28
C PHE A 6 26.16 15.03 32.51
N PRO A 7 25.36 16.07 32.55
CA PRO A 7 24.01 16.28 32.08
C PRO A 7 23.73 17.73 31.61
N LEU A 8 23.06 17.94 30.50
CA LEU A 8 22.45 19.26 30.22
C LEU A 8 21.31 19.15 29.18
N PHE A 9 20.33 18.26 29.48
CA PHE A 9 19.11 18.17 28.68
C PHE A 9 17.89 17.83 29.57
N LEU A 10 17.77 18.60 30.67
CA LEU A 10 16.58 18.50 31.52
C LEU A 10 16.14 19.90 32.00
N ALA A 11 15.72 20.76 31.07
CA ALA A 11 15.05 22.00 31.42
C ALA A 11 14.41 22.66 30.20
N PHE A 12 13.45 22.00 29.52
CA PHE A 12 12.56 22.70 28.58
C PHE A 12 11.22 21.96 28.45
N LEU A 13 10.61 21.72 29.59
CA LEU A 13 9.23 21.22 29.65
C LEU A 13 8.54 21.94 30.79
N LEU A 14 7.86 23.02 30.50
CA LEU A 14 6.78 23.63 31.30
C LEU A 14 6.63 25.08 30.84
N LEU A 15 5.64 25.33 30.00
CA LEU A 15 4.83 26.56 29.96
C LEU A 15 4.03 26.55 28.64
N LEU A 16 2.81 26.06 28.67
CA LEU A 16 1.64 26.62 27.97
C LEU A 16 0.40 25.87 28.46
N SER A 17 -0.11 26.34 29.61
CA SER A 17 -1.48 26.08 30.04
C SER A 17 -2.13 27.46 30.21
N ALA A 18 -3.08 27.81 29.35
CA ALA A 18 -4.13 28.82 29.58
C ALA A 18 -5.14 28.71 28.43
N CYS A 19 -6.29 28.09 28.69
CA CYS A 19 -7.53 28.73 29.06
C CYS A 19 -8.25 29.50 27.96
N GLY A 20 -9.45 29.04 27.58
CA GLY A 20 -10.38 29.72 26.69
C GLY A 20 -11.72 28.98 26.61
N ALA A 21 -12.52 29.03 27.68
CA ALA A 21 -13.94 28.66 27.65
C ALA A 21 -14.75 29.76 26.94
N GLY A 22 -15.66 29.37 26.06
CA GLY A 22 -16.62 30.27 25.38
C GLY A 22 -17.90 29.53 25.05
N VAL A 23 -18.85 29.57 25.97
CA VAL A 23 -20.23 29.14 25.86
C VAL A 23 -20.99 30.18 25.01
N GLY A 24 -21.81 29.73 24.06
CA GLY A 24 -22.69 30.56 23.27
C GLY A 24 -23.83 29.76 22.65
N ASN A 25 -24.87 29.58 23.48
CA ASN A 25 -26.18 29.06 23.10
C ASN A 25 -27.00 30.15 22.45
N SER A 26 -27.66 29.88 21.30
CA SER A 26 -28.89 30.60 20.91
C SER A 26 -29.67 29.76 19.89
N ALA A 27 -30.76 29.23 20.37
CA ALA A 27 -31.91 28.78 19.62
C ALA A 27 -32.70 29.95 19.07
N SER A 28 -33.22 29.88 17.84
CA SER A 28 -34.43 30.61 17.43
C SER A 28 -35.16 29.82 16.35
N ALA A 29 -36.38 29.50 16.65
CA ALA A 29 -37.41 28.95 15.77
C ALA A 29 -38.23 30.07 15.19
N ALA A 30 -38.67 29.91 13.92
CA ALA A 30 -39.92 30.42 13.35
C ALA A 30 -40.05 29.85 11.93
N ALA A 31 -40.96 28.90 11.65
CA ALA A 31 -42.35 29.08 11.28
C ALA A 31 -42.57 29.65 9.85
N GLY A 32 -43.02 28.71 8.97
CA GLY A 32 -44.19 28.85 8.12
C GLY A 32 -43.99 29.55 6.79
N ASP A 33 -44.11 28.80 5.69
CA ASP A 33 -45.14 29.15 4.68
C ASP A 33 -45.41 27.95 3.75
N SER A 34 -46.72 27.69 3.60
CA SER A 34 -47.33 26.72 2.73
C SER A 34 -47.57 27.34 1.35
N GLY A 35 -46.89 26.82 0.33
CA GLY A 35 -47.09 27.16 -1.07
C GLY A 35 -47.48 25.95 -1.90
N SER A 36 -48.72 25.95 -2.36
CA SER A 36 -49.43 24.96 -3.16
C SER A 36 -48.70 24.53 -4.44
N MET A 37 -48.79 23.22 -4.74
CA MET A 37 -48.58 22.64 -6.07
C MET A 37 -49.56 23.18 -7.11
N PRO A 38 -49.17 23.18 -8.39
CA PRO A 38 -50.08 22.70 -9.41
C PRO A 38 -49.65 21.38 -10.01
N ASP A 39 -50.59 20.50 -10.01
CA ASP A 39 -50.72 19.29 -10.78
C ASP A 39 -50.54 19.55 -12.28
N ALA A 40 -49.60 18.87 -12.92
CA ALA A 40 -49.53 18.77 -14.37
C ALA A 40 -49.17 17.33 -14.72
N ALA A 41 -50.20 16.55 -14.90
CA ALA A 41 -50.16 15.29 -15.59
C ALA A 41 -49.61 15.48 -17.00
N ASN A 42 -48.51 14.82 -17.34
CA ASN A 42 -48.17 14.46 -18.71
C ASN A 42 -47.56 13.06 -18.76
N GLY A 43 -48.32 12.23 -19.45
CA GLY A 43 -48.04 10.85 -19.71
C GLY A 43 -46.70 10.64 -20.40
N TRP A 44 -45.95 9.73 -19.84
CA TRP A 44 -44.85 9.09 -20.52
C TRP A 44 -45.35 7.74 -21.00
N THR A 45 -45.47 7.63 -22.28
CA THR A 45 -45.72 6.35 -22.98
C THR A 45 -44.50 5.50 -22.81
N GLU A 46 -44.72 4.27 -22.26
CA GLU A 46 -43.79 3.19 -22.34
C GLU A 46 -43.55 2.85 -23.83
N ASP A 47 -42.35 3.18 -24.30
CA ASP A 47 -41.80 2.51 -25.47
C ASP A 47 -40.63 1.64 -25.01
N ALA A 48 -40.94 0.39 -24.79
CA ALA A 48 -40.02 -0.65 -24.47
C ALA A 48 -39.24 -1.02 -25.74
N SER A 49 -38.14 -0.32 -25.98
CA SER A 49 -37.09 -0.85 -26.86
C SER A 49 -35.92 -1.27 -25.97
N ALA A 50 -35.93 -2.54 -25.63
CA ALA A 50 -34.80 -3.24 -25.10
C ALA A 50 -33.70 -3.28 -26.17
N ASP A 51 -32.83 -2.26 -26.17
CA ASP A 51 -31.52 -2.37 -26.77
C ASP A 51 -30.52 -2.67 -25.66
N THR A 52 -30.40 -3.96 -25.38
CA THR A 52 -29.37 -4.51 -24.52
C THR A 52 -28.06 -4.42 -25.30
N ALA A 53 -27.52 -3.21 -25.42
CA ALA A 53 -26.14 -3.03 -25.78
C ALA A 53 -25.31 -3.59 -24.61
N GLU A 54 -24.92 -4.83 -24.76
CA GLU A 54 -23.85 -5.50 -24.03
C GLU A 54 -22.56 -4.70 -24.20
N SER A 55 -22.46 -3.58 -23.48
CA SER A 55 -21.19 -2.93 -23.24
C SER A 55 -20.48 -3.73 -22.15
N GLY A 56 -20.10 -4.93 -22.49
CA GLY A 56 -19.09 -5.69 -21.79
C GLY A 56 -17.75 -4.98 -22.00
N ALA A 57 -17.60 -3.83 -21.36
CA ALA A 57 -16.26 -3.27 -21.17
C ALA A 57 -15.46 -4.39 -20.53
N ASP A 58 -14.43 -4.86 -21.27
CA ASP A 58 -13.58 -5.96 -20.83
C ASP A 58 -12.76 -5.49 -19.62
N PHE A 59 -13.38 -5.56 -18.43
CA PHE A 59 -12.74 -5.25 -17.15
C PHE A 59 -11.52 -6.12 -16.88
N SER A 60 -11.38 -7.25 -17.59
CA SER A 60 -10.21 -8.12 -17.51
C SER A 60 -9.00 -7.50 -18.20
N ALA A 61 -9.21 -6.76 -19.29
CA ALA A 61 -8.13 -6.05 -19.99
C ALA A 61 -7.64 -4.82 -19.19
N VAL A 62 -8.55 -4.12 -18.51
CA VAL A 62 -8.20 -3.00 -17.61
C VAL A 62 -7.36 -3.49 -16.43
N ARG A 63 -7.71 -4.65 -15.85
CA ARG A 63 -6.94 -5.27 -14.75
C ARG A 63 -5.55 -5.77 -15.18
N LYS A 64 -5.37 -6.14 -16.43
CA LYS A 64 -4.08 -6.65 -16.94
C LYS A 64 -2.94 -5.63 -16.90
N ASN A 65 -3.27 -4.32 -16.98
CA ASN A 65 -2.29 -3.23 -16.98
C ASN A 65 -2.27 -2.44 -15.66
N ALA A 66 -3.13 -2.79 -14.70
CA ALA A 66 -3.15 -2.11 -13.42
C ALA A 66 -1.90 -2.45 -12.60
N LYS A 67 -1.31 -1.43 -11.99
CA LYS A 67 -0.19 -1.56 -11.05
C LYS A 67 -0.78 -1.76 -9.66
N LEU A 68 -0.87 -3.01 -9.22
CA LEU A 68 -1.48 -3.38 -7.94
C LEU A 68 -0.41 -3.76 -6.94
N ILE A 69 -0.50 -3.24 -5.73
CA ILE A 69 0.27 -3.71 -4.57
C ILE A 69 -0.62 -4.69 -3.81
N LEU A 70 -0.18 -5.93 -3.71
CA LEU A 70 -0.91 -7.00 -3.03
C LEU A 70 -0.26 -7.33 -1.70
N ASN A 71 -1.06 -7.32 -0.63
CA ASN A 71 -0.61 -7.72 0.70
C ASN A 71 -1.56 -8.77 1.28
N ALA A 72 -1.00 -9.72 2.02
CA ALA A 72 -1.75 -10.69 2.81
C ALA A 72 -1.21 -10.74 4.23
N ASN A 73 -2.11 -10.82 5.21
CA ASN A 73 -1.78 -11.04 6.62
C ASN A 73 -2.42 -12.34 7.04
N LEU A 74 -1.63 -13.25 7.60
CA LEU A 74 -2.11 -14.55 8.08
C LEU A 74 -1.60 -14.81 9.49
N THR A 75 -2.49 -15.27 10.37
CA THR A 75 -2.11 -15.85 11.65
C THR A 75 -2.39 -17.33 11.60
N LEU A 76 -1.36 -18.13 11.83
CA LEU A 76 -1.34 -19.57 11.70
C LEU A 76 -1.04 -20.22 13.04
N GLU A 77 -1.70 -21.33 13.35
CA GLU A 77 -1.40 -22.16 14.50
C GLU A 77 -0.86 -23.51 14.08
N THR A 78 0.10 -24.02 14.84
CA THR A 78 0.66 -25.35 14.61
C THR A 78 0.99 -26.06 15.91
N GLN A 79 0.93 -27.40 15.89
CA GLN A 79 1.43 -28.27 16.97
C GLN A 79 2.84 -28.78 16.68
N ASP A 80 3.29 -28.67 15.40
CA ASP A 80 4.64 -29.04 14.97
C ASP A 80 5.31 -27.81 14.35
N PHE A 81 5.89 -27.01 15.22
CA PHE A 81 6.44 -25.70 14.84
C PHE A 81 7.60 -25.82 13.85
N ASP A 82 8.54 -26.75 14.08
CA ASP A 82 9.72 -26.86 13.24
C ASP A 82 9.37 -27.29 11.82
N LYS A 83 8.41 -28.20 11.70
CA LYS A 83 7.90 -28.62 10.40
C LYS A 83 7.15 -27.50 9.69
N ALA A 84 6.23 -26.83 10.38
CA ALA A 84 5.44 -25.74 9.79
C ALA A 84 6.34 -24.59 9.33
N SER A 85 7.34 -24.21 10.14
CA SER A 85 8.34 -23.20 9.78
C SER A 85 9.11 -23.57 8.51
N ALA A 86 9.63 -24.79 8.45
CA ALA A 86 10.38 -25.28 7.28
C ALA A 86 9.48 -25.38 6.02
N ASP A 87 8.21 -25.79 6.17
CA ASP A 87 7.25 -25.88 5.08
C ASP A 87 6.90 -24.48 4.52
N ILE A 88 6.72 -23.45 5.37
CA ILE A 88 6.47 -22.07 4.97
C ILE A 88 7.64 -21.53 4.13
N GLU A 89 8.85 -21.66 4.63
CA GLU A 89 10.04 -21.18 3.92
C GLU A 89 10.25 -21.90 2.58
N LYS A 90 10.02 -23.22 2.57
CA LYS A 90 10.10 -24.01 1.34
C LYS A 90 9.04 -23.61 0.32
N MET A 91 7.79 -23.46 0.75
CA MET A 91 6.70 -23.01 -0.15
C MET A 91 7.01 -21.64 -0.76
N ALA A 92 7.57 -20.70 0.00
CA ALA A 92 7.97 -19.41 -0.51
C ALA A 92 9.07 -19.53 -1.58
N ALA A 93 10.08 -20.37 -1.34
CA ALA A 93 11.15 -20.64 -2.31
C ALA A 93 10.62 -21.34 -3.58
N ASP A 94 9.76 -22.34 -3.43
CA ASP A 94 9.14 -23.08 -4.55
C ASP A 94 8.23 -22.17 -5.41
N ALA A 95 7.62 -21.16 -4.81
CA ALA A 95 6.88 -20.13 -5.51
C ALA A 95 7.79 -19.12 -6.27
N GLY A 96 9.11 -19.21 -6.11
CA GLY A 96 10.06 -18.24 -6.66
C GLY A 96 10.15 -16.95 -5.86
N GLY A 97 9.65 -16.96 -4.63
CA GLY A 97 9.75 -15.87 -3.67
C GLY A 97 10.99 -15.96 -2.79
N TYR A 98 11.06 -15.07 -1.81
CA TYR A 98 12.13 -15.05 -0.82
C TYR A 98 11.64 -14.55 0.54
N LEU A 99 12.41 -14.91 1.58
CA LEU A 99 12.22 -14.43 2.93
C LEU A 99 12.92 -13.07 3.09
N GLU A 100 12.16 -12.00 3.30
CA GLU A 100 12.70 -10.66 3.54
C GLU A 100 13.18 -10.52 4.99
N SER A 101 12.37 -10.98 5.94
CA SER A 101 12.74 -10.99 7.34
C SER A 101 12.03 -12.13 8.10
N SER A 102 12.67 -12.62 9.16
CA SER A 102 12.04 -13.51 10.11
C SER A 102 12.47 -13.16 11.54
N SER A 103 11.58 -13.39 12.48
CA SER A 103 11.88 -13.31 13.90
C SER A 103 11.28 -14.50 14.62
N LEU A 104 11.99 -15.06 15.59
CA LEU A 104 11.53 -16.16 16.43
C LEU A 104 11.67 -15.78 17.89
N SER A 105 10.64 -16.06 18.68
CA SER A 105 10.60 -15.82 20.12
C SER A 105 9.83 -16.92 20.84
N GLY A 106 9.96 -16.98 22.16
CA GLY A 106 9.28 -17.96 23.02
C GLY A 106 10.09 -19.23 23.26
N ASP A 107 9.56 -20.06 24.16
CA ASP A 107 10.14 -21.34 24.56
C ASP A 107 9.38 -22.50 23.89
N ALA A 108 9.98 -23.69 23.88
CA ALA A 108 9.36 -24.89 23.32
C ALA A 108 7.96 -25.15 23.91
N GLY A 109 6.96 -25.26 23.04
CA GLY A 109 5.55 -25.41 23.38
C GLY A 109 4.75 -24.09 23.39
N SER A 110 5.42 -22.93 23.18
CA SER A 110 4.80 -21.59 23.05
C SER A 110 5.65 -20.66 22.18
N ARG A 111 6.24 -21.19 21.11
CA ARG A 111 7.04 -20.40 20.18
C ARG A 111 6.14 -19.55 19.27
N HIS A 112 6.64 -18.39 18.94
CA HIS A 112 6.02 -17.48 17.98
C HIS A 112 7.06 -17.04 16.96
N ALA A 113 6.74 -17.15 15.67
CA ALA A 113 7.58 -16.65 14.60
C ALA A 113 6.79 -15.73 13.67
N SER A 114 7.39 -14.61 13.32
CA SER A 114 6.84 -13.70 12.31
C SER A 114 7.75 -13.75 11.08
N TYR A 115 7.13 -13.92 9.91
CA TYR A 115 7.79 -13.95 8.62
C TYR A 115 7.25 -12.83 7.73
N VAL A 116 8.14 -12.16 7.02
CA VAL A 116 7.81 -11.30 5.89
C VAL A 116 8.33 -11.98 4.64
N LEU A 117 7.41 -12.44 3.79
CA LEU A 117 7.72 -13.17 2.58
C LEU A 117 7.37 -12.31 1.36
N ARG A 118 8.27 -12.29 0.38
CA ARG A 118 8.07 -11.63 -0.90
C ARG A 118 7.83 -12.69 -1.97
N ILE A 119 6.62 -12.70 -2.51
CA ILE A 119 6.15 -13.70 -3.46
C ILE A 119 5.84 -13.00 -4.79
N PRO A 120 6.29 -13.51 -5.95
CA PRO A 120 5.94 -12.93 -7.24
C PRO A 120 4.43 -12.73 -7.36
N GLN A 121 4.00 -11.54 -7.82
CA GLN A 121 2.59 -11.15 -7.88
C GLN A 121 1.71 -12.19 -8.58
N GLU A 122 2.23 -12.81 -9.65
CA GLU A 122 1.53 -13.84 -10.43
C GLU A 122 1.22 -15.11 -9.61
N LYS A 123 1.94 -15.33 -8.51
CA LYS A 123 1.80 -16.49 -7.62
C LYS A 123 1.01 -16.21 -6.36
N PHE A 124 0.52 -14.97 -6.16
CA PHE A 124 -0.14 -14.54 -4.95
C PHE A 124 -1.28 -15.45 -4.52
N GLU A 125 -2.26 -15.69 -5.40
CA GLU A 125 -3.43 -16.51 -5.07
C GLU A 125 -3.06 -17.97 -4.80
N VAL A 126 -2.19 -18.55 -5.65
CA VAL A 126 -1.74 -19.93 -5.48
C VAL A 126 -0.99 -20.12 -4.17
N PHE A 127 -0.10 -19.18 -3.82
CA PHE A 127 0.64 -19.26 -2.57
C PHE A 127 -0.27 -19.07 -1.37
N TYR A 128 -1.21 -18.13 -1.44
CA TYR A 128 -2.20 -17.89 -0.38
C TYR A 128 -3.03 -19.14 -0.09
N GLU A 129 -3.54 -19.83 -1.12
CA GLU A 129 -4.30 -21.08 -0.98
C GLU A 129 -3.45 -22.24 -0.45
N GLN A 130 -2.20 -22.37 -0.93
CA GLN A 130 -1.28 -23.41 -0.46
C GLN A 130 -0.97 -23.23 1.03
N LEU A 131 -0.67 -21.99 1.45
CA LEU A 131 -0.38 -21.68 2.85
C LEU A 131 -1.59 -22.00 3.74
N GLY A 132 -2.78 -21.59 3.31
CA GLY A 132 -4.03 -21.85 4.04
C GLY A 132 -4.46 -23.31 4.11
N SER A 133 -4.00 -24.14 3.17
CA SER A 133 -4.26 -25.59 3.20
C SER A 133 -3.22 -26.39 3.98
N SER A 134 -2.04 -25.85 4.16
CA SER A 134 -0.89 -26.55 4.77
C SER A 134 -0.81 -26.39 6.29
N VAL A 135 -1.30 -25.27 6.82
CA VAL A 135 -1.25 -24.93 8.25
C VAL A 135 -2.63 -24.43 8.70
N HIS A 136 -2.97 -24.62 9.97
CA HIS A 136 -4.24 -24.14 10.52
C HIS A 136 -4.29 -22.61 10.56
N VAL A 137 -5.23 -22.02 9.82
CA VAL A 137 -5.42 -20.57 9.73
C VAL A 137 -6.43 -20.09 10.77
N VAL A 138 -6.00 -19.21 11.66
CA VAL A 138 -6.87 -18.57 12.66
C VAL A 138 -7.42 -17.25 12.11
N TYR A 139 -6.58 -16.50 11.42
CA TYR A 139 -6.95 -15.23 10.81
C TYR A 139 -6.28 -15.09 9.45
N SER A 140 -7.00 -14.51 8.51
CA SER A 140 -6.43 -14.11 7.22
C SER A 140 -7.10 -12.86 6.69
N SER A 141 -6.32 -12.00 6.08
CA SER A 141 -6.82 -10.84 5.33
C SER A 141 -5.98 -10.60 4.10
N ARG A 142 -6.60 -10.07 3.07
CA ARG A 142 -5.96 -9.67 1.81
C ARG A 142 -6.31 -8.23 1.51
N SER A 143 -5.36 -7.47 1.01
CA SER A 143 -5.58 -6.11 0.52
C SER A 143 -4.91 -5.91 -0.83
N SER A 144 -5.53 -5.08 -1.64
CA SER A 144 -5.02 -4.67 -2.94
C SER A 144 -5.12 -3.15 -3.04
N GLU A 145 -4.01 -2.51 -3.39
CA GLU A 145 -3.94 -1.07 -3.62
C GLU A 145 -3.58 -0.82 -5.08
N ASP A 146 -4.40 -0.02 -5.77
CA ASP A 146 -4.14 0.38 -7.15
C ASP A 146 -3.27 1.64 -7.15
N VAL A 147 -2.04 1.50 -7.62
CA VAL A 147 -1.04 2.58 -7.71
C VAL A 147 -0.74 2.96 -9.16
N THR A 148 -1.63 2.61 -10.09
CA THR A 148 -1.44 2.86 -11.52
C THR A 148 -1.26 4.34 -11.82
N GLU A 149 -2.05 5.21 -11.20
CA GLU A 149 -1.95 6.65 -11.38
C GLU A 149 -0.61 7.20 -10.88
N GLN A 150 -0.22 6.84 -9.66
CA GLN A 150 1.04 7.25 -9.04
C GLN A 150 2.25 6.78 -9.85
N TYR A 151 2.20 5.55 -10.31
CA TYR A 151 3.23 4.97 -11.15
C TYR A 151 3.38 5.71 -12.49
N THR A 152 2.26 5.98 -13.16
CA THR A 152 2.22 6.69 -14.45
C THR A 152 2.67 8.14 -14.31
N ASP A 153 2.32 8.81 -13.20
CA ASP A 153 2.78 10.18 -12.90
C ASP A 153 4.32 10.22 -12.80
N ILE A 154 4.91 9.27 -12.06
CA ILE A 154 6.37 9.14 -11.93
C ILE A 154 7.02 8.93 -13.31
N GLU A 155 6.49 8.04 -14.14
CA GLU A 155 7.02 7.80 -15.48
C GLU A 155 6.94 9.04 -16.37
N THR A 156 5.83 9.76 -16.33
CA THR A 156 5.62 10.99 -17.09
C THR A 156 6.58 12.10 -16.65
N ARG A 157 6.78 12.26 -15.35
CA ARG A 157 7.73 13.23 -14.80
C ARG A 157 9.17 12.90 -15.16
N LEU A 158 9.56 11.62 -15.06
CA LEU A 158 10.88 11.16 -15.48
C LEU A 158 11.14 11.46 -16.96
N ALA A 159 10.19 11.17 -17.85
CA ALA A 159 10.33 11.47 -19.26
C ALA A 159 10.49 12.98 -19.52
N THR A 160 9.73 13.81 -18.81
CA THR A 160 9.82 15.28 -18.90
C THR A 160 11.17 15.80 -18.42
N LEU A 161 11.66 15.31 -17.28
CA LEU A 161 12.94 15.71 -16.71
C LEU A 161 14.11 15.24 -17.56
N THR A 162 14.05 14.03 -18.10
CA THR A 162 15.07 13.53 -19.05
C THR A 162 15.17 14.43 -20.27
N THR A 163 14.03 14.83 -20.85
CA THR A 163 14.01 15.77 -21.97
C THR A 163 14.56 17.15 -21.59
N LYS A 164 14.24 17.64 -20.35
CA LYS A 164 14.79 18.90 -19.82
C LYS A 164 16.29 18.80 -19.67
N HIS A 165 16.80 17.71 -19.10
CA HIS A 165 18.22 17.45 -18.88
C HIS A 165 19.00 17.48 -20.21
N GLU A 166 18.50 16.78 -21.23
CA GLU A 166 19.11 16.77 -22.58
C GLU A 166 19.18 18.19 -23.17
N ARG A 167 18.13 19.00 -23.00
CA ARG A 167 18.11 20.39 -23.47
C ARG A 167 19.09 21.27 -22.72
N LEU A 168 19.22 21.10 -21.41
CA LEU A 168 20.16 21.85 -20.58
C LEU A 168 21.61 21.52 -21.01
N LEU A 169 21.95 20.25 -21.25
CA LEU A 169 23.24 19.85 -21.80
C LEU A 169 23.53 20.50 -23.14
N ALA A 170 22.56 20.50 -24.06
CA ALA A 170 22.72 21.14 -25.37
C ALA A 170 22.90 22.67 -25.27
N LEU A 171 22.30 23.33 -24.27
CA LEU A 171 22.51 24.75 -24.01
C LEU A 171 23.87 25.01 -23.37
N LEU A 172 24.34 24.14 -22.48
CA LEU A 172 25.64 24.25 -21.82
C LEU A 172 26.78 24.14 -22.87
N ASP A 173 26.64 23.24 -23.86
CA ASP A 173 27.61 23.10 -24.97
C ASP A 173 27.72 24.36 -25.86
N GLN A 174 26.70 25.23 -25.86
CA GLN A 174 26.61 26.46 -26.63
C GLN A 174 26.89 27.72 -25.82
N ALA A 175 27.11 27.59 -24.50
CA ALA A 175 27.27 28.72 -23.60
C ALA A 175 28.71 29.24 -23.61
N ASP A 176 28.89 30.55 -23.91
CA ASP A 176 30.19 31.19 -23.91
C ASP A 176 30.44 32.01 -22.63
N LYS A 177 29.39 32.44 -21.94
CA LYS A 177 29.49 33.30 -20.76
C LYS A 177 29.55 32.48 -19.49
N MET A 178 30.47 32.82 -18.60
CA MET A 178 30.61 32.14 -17.31
C MET A 178 29.35 32.16 -16.46
N GLU A 179 28.57 33.26 -16.48
CA GLU A 179 27.31 33.39 -15.74
C GLU A 179 26.25 32.42 -16.25
N ASP A 180 26.16 32.23 -17.55
CA ASP A 180 25.23 31.29 -18.19
C ASP A 180 25.63 29.83 -17.87
N ILE A 181 26.93 29.53 -17.92
CA ILE A 181 27.50 28.22 -17.59
C ILE A 181 27.13 27.85 -16.13
N ILE A 182 27.42 28.74 -15.17
CA ILE A 182 27.09 28.48 -13.76
C ILE A 182 25.60 28.30 -13.54
N SER A 183 24.75 29.07 -14.24
CA SER A 183 23.31 28.96 -14.13
C SER A 183 22.80 27.63 -14.70
N LEU A 184 23.38 27.18 -15.84
CA LEU A 184 23.01 25.92 -16.47
C LEU A 184 23.50 24.71 -15.65
N GLU A 185 24.72 24.79 -15.08
CA GLU A 185 25.22 23.73 -14.18
C GLU A 185 24.35 23.57 -12.94
N ASN A 186 23.90 24.67 -12.32
CA ASN A 186 22.96 24.60 -11.19
C ASN A 186 21.63 23.96 -11.63
N ALA A 187 21.08 24.37 -12.78
CA ALA A 187 19.84 23.80 -13.29
C ALA A 187 19.96 22.31 -13.68
N LEU A 188 21.15 21.89 -14.13
CA LEU A 188 21.47 20.47 -14.39
C LEU A 188 21.51 19.69 -13.09
N ALA A 189 22.23 20.18 -12.08
CA ALA A 189 22.33 19.52 -10.78
C ALA A 189 20.94 19.34 -10.12
N ASP A 190 20.08 20.36 -10.18
CA ASP A 190 18.70 20.27 -9.69
C ASP A 190 17.90 19.23 -10.47
N CYS A 191 18.04 19.21 -11.81
CA CYS A 191 17.34 18.26 -12.67
C CYS A 191 17.80 16.82 -12.42
N GLU A 192 19.09 16.57 -12.27
CA GLU A 192 19.67 15.28 -11.94
C GLU A 192 19.19 14.77 -10.58
N TYR A 193 19.16 15.63 -9.57
CA TYR A 193 18.62 15.27 -8.25
C TYR A 193 17.16 14.83 -8.32
N GLU A 194 16.32 15.55 -9.10
CA GLU A 194 14.92 15.18 -9.28
C GLU A 194 14.78 13.83 -10.03
N ILE A 195 15.58 13.60 -11.07
CA ILE A 195 15.62 12.33 -11.82
C ILE A 195 16.00 11.17 -10.90
N ASP A 196 17.04 11.33 -10.09
CA ASP A 196 17.50 10.29 -9.17
C ASP A 196 16.43 9.98 -8.11
N SER A 197 15.79 10.99 -7.55
CA SER A 197 14.70 10.84 -6.57
C SER A 197 13.52 10.07 -7.16
N LEU A 198 13.04 10.46 -8.35
CA LEU A 198 11.92 9.79 -9.02
C LEU A 198 12.29 8.38 -9.50
N THR A 199 13.54 8.18 -9.93
CA THR A 199 14.04 6.86 -10.29
C THR A 199 14.04 5.92 -9.09
N GLY A 200 14.43 6.42 -7.91
CA GLY A 200 14.34 5.69 -6.64
C GLY A 200 12.89 5.31 -6.32
N SER A 201 11.99 6.28 -6.45
CA SER A 201 10.56 6.05 -6.23
C SER A 201 9.97 5.02 -7.20
N LYS A 202 10.33 5.12 -8.49
CA LYS A 202 9.89 4.14 -9.50
C LYS A 202 10.35 2.72 -9.16
N ARG A 203 11.62 2.54 -8.79
CA ARG A 203 12.16 1.22 -8.39
C ARG A 203 11.43 0.64 -7.19
N HIS A 204 11.07 1.49 -6.24
CA HIS A 204 10.28 1.06 -5.07
C HIS A 204 8.90 0.54 -5.49
N TYR A 205 8.19 1.25 -6.37
CA TYR A 205 6.92 0.76 -6.91
C TYR A 205 7.08 -0.48 -7.79
N ASP A 206 8.15 -0.57 -8.59
CA ASP A 206 8.45 -1.77 -9.40
C ASP A 206 8.60 -3.00 -8.50
N ASP A 207 9.24 -2.86 -7.34
CA ASP A 207 9.40 -3.93 -6.35
C ASP A 207 8.07 -4.31 -5.70
N LEU A 208 7.27 -3.31 -5.26
CA LEU A 208 5.98 -3.54 -4.61
C LEU A 208 4.93 -4.14 -5.56
N VAL A 209 4.98 -3.79 -6.84
CA VAL A 209 4.09 -4.33 -7.88
C VAL A 209 4.58 -5.68 -8.38
N GLY A 210 5.89 -5.88 -8.44
CA GLY A 210 6.47 -7.16 -8.89
C GLY A 210 6.34 -8.28 -7.85
N PHE A 211 6.40 -7.93 -6.58
CA PHE A 211 6.33 -8.87 -5.47
C PHE A 211 5.25 -8.47 -4.48
N SER A 212 4.34 -9.37 -4.22
CA SER A 212 3.38 -9.25 -3.12
C SER A 212 4.03 -9.54 -1.77
N THR A 213 3.50 -8.93 -0.72
CA THR A 213 4.01 -9.10 0.64
C THR A 213 3.07 -9.96 1.46
N PHE A 214 3.61 -11.03 2.05
CA PHE A 214 2.91 -11.87 3.01
C PHE A 214 3.50 -11.66 4.40
N TYR A 215 2.66 -11.19 5.30
CA TYR A 215 2.95 -11.12 6.74
C TYR A 215 2.34 -12.37 7.37
N VAL A 216 3.18 -13.28 7.84
CA VAL A 216 2.76 -14.56 8.39
C VAL A 216 3.24 -14.66 9.82
N ASP A 217 2.29 -14.74 10.75
CA ASP A 217 2.53 -15.02 12.16
C ASP A 217 2.21 -16.48 12.45
N LEU A 218 3.20 -17.25 12.89
CA LEU A 218 3.08 -18.66 13.22
C LEU A 218 3.19 -18.83 14.72
N GLU A 219 2.17 -19.43 15.33
CA GLU A 219 2.08 -19.69 16.77
C GLU A 219 2.11 -21.19 17.07
N GLU A 220 2.96 -21.60 17.99
CA GLU A 220 2.99 -22.96 18.52
C GLU A 220 1.93 -23.10 19.62
N VAL A 221 0.99 -24.00 19.41
CA VAL A 221 -0.11 -24.25 20.35
C VAL A 221 -0.23 -25.72 20.69
N GLN A 222 -0.67 -26.04 21.92
CA GLN A 222 -0.95 -27.42 22.31
C GLN A 222 -2.27 -27.94 21.74
N THR A 223 -3.23 -27.05 21.52
CA THR A 223 -4.55 -27.34 20.98
C THR A 223 -4.92 -26.24 19.98
N LEU A 224 -5.24 -26.66 18.75
CA LEU A 224 -5.67 -25.70 17.70
C LEU A 224 -6.98 -25.04 18.09
N THR A 225 -7.11 -23.75 17.77
CA THR A 225 -8.34 -22.99 17.94
C THR A 225 -9.43 -23.55 17.03
N ALA A 226 -10.65 -23.70 17.55
CA ALA A 226 -11.77 -24.20 16.73
C ALA A 226 -12.06 -23.22 15.59
N THR A 227 -12.00 -23.68 14.36
CA THR A 227 -12.41 -22.88 13.21
C THR A 227 -13.93 -22.64 13.27
N PRO A 228 -14.43 -21.39 13.19
CA PRO A 228 -15.86 -21.13 13.12
C PRO A 228 -16.47 -21.89 11.93
N GLU A 229 -17.55 -22.64 12.17
CA GLU A 229 -18.27 -23.33 11.08
C GLU A 229 -18.77 -22.29 10.07
N GLY A 230 -18.23 -22.28 8.85
CA GLY A 230 -18.60 -21.36 7.77
C GLY A 230 -17.47 -20.53 7.17
N SER A 231 -16.29 -20.48 7.78
CA SER A 231 -15.11 -19.82 7.20
C SER A 231 -14.19 -20.83 6.52
N GLY A 232 -14.71 -21.55 5.51
CA GLY A 232 -13.85 -22.34 4.63
C GLY A 232 -12.86 -21.41 3.92
N PHE A 233 -11.58 -21.70 4.03
CA PHE A 233 -10.54 -21.04 3.27
C PHE A 233 -10.85 -21.25 1.77
N GLY A 234 -11.33 -20.21 1.09
CA GLY A 234 -11.74 -20.29 -0.33
C GLY A 234 -13.23 -20.07 -0.61
N ALA A 235 -14.09 -19.83 0.40
CA ALA A 235 -15.51 -19.52 0.20
C ALA A 235 -15.78 -18.02 0.30
N GLN A 236 -15.27 -17.23 -0.66
CA GLN A 236 -15.77 -15.88 -0.97
C GLN A 236 -15.67 -15.61 -2.47
#